data_508a510adba4669089ecb2f47990ea0c
#
_entry.id   508a510adba4669089ecb2f47990ea0c
#
_cell.length_a   1.000
_cell.length_b   1.000
_cell.length_c   1.000
_cell.angle_alpha   90.00
_cell.angle_beta   90.00
_cell.angle_gamma   90.00
#
_symmetry.space_group_name_H-M   'P 1'
#
loop_
_entity.id
_entity.type
_entity.pdbx_description
1 polymer ?
#
loop_
_entity_poly.entity_id
_entity_poly.type
_entity_poly.pdbx_seq_one_letter_code
_entity_poly.pdbx_strand_id
1 'polypeptide(L)'
;ESVERILLQDYPADKYRVIVVSDHMREETNQALAKLPIELLTPDFEHSMKHKSITYALEYLKEGIDKVVILDADNLTDTDFLTRINDITQDNIALQAHRTLKNDNTPIAVWDGISEEINNTIFRKGRVNVGISSSLIGSGMVFDFGWLKSHMPQCGTFAEDKELEIYLATENIFVDYAEDILVYDEK
;
A
#
# COMPACT_ATOMS: atom_id res chain seq x y z
N GLU A 1 -11.41 -9.43 -7.83
CA GLU A 1 -12.15 -8.52 -6.95
C GLU A 1 -11.31 -7.29 -6.62
N SER A 2 -10.18 -7.40 -5.90
CA SER A 2 -9.37 -6.24 -5.45
C SER A 2 -8.85 -5.40 -6.63
N VAL A 3 -8.26 -6.03 -7.63
CA VAL A 3 -7.79 -5.35 -8.83
C VAL A 3 -8.94 -4.70 -9.62
N GLU A 4 -10.08 -5.37 -9.74
CA GLU A 4 -11.26 -4.80 -10.40
C GLU A 4 -11.79 -3.60 -9.62
N ARG A 5 -11.71 -3.62 -8.29
CA ARG A 5 -12.16 -2.52 -7.44
C ARG A 5 -11.29 -1.27 -7.59
N ILE A 6 -9.96 -1.43 -7.63
CA ILE A 6 -9.05 -0.29 -7.85
C ILE A 6 -9.17 0.30 -9.26
N LEU A 7 -9.64 -0.47 -10.24
CA LEU A 7 -9.93 0.03 -11.58
C LEU A 7 -11.20 0.88 -11.68
N LEU A 8 -12.03 0.91 -10.61
CA LEU A 8 -13.27 1.70 -10.53
C LEU A 8 -13.08 3.04 -9.80
N GLN A 9 -11.84 3.53 -9.71
CA GLN A 9 -11.56 4.79 -9.04
C GLN A 9 -12.17 5.99 -9.78
N ASP A 10 -12.78 6.90 -9.02
CA ASP A 10 -13.20 8.22 -9.48
C ASP A 10 -11.99 9.16 -9.54
N TYR A 11 -11.07 8.84 -10.44
CA TYR A 11 -9.83 9.55 -10.67
C TYR A 11 -9.47 9.47 -12.17
N PRO A 12 -8.87 10.51 -12.77
CA PRO A 12 -8.57 10.49 -14.20
C PRO A 12 -7.71 9.28 -14.60
N ALA A 13 -8.21 8.48 -15.54
CA ALA A 13 -7.60 7.21 -15.92
C ALA A 13 -6.19 7.35 -16.54
N ASP A 14 -5.86 8.53 -17.06
CA ASP A 14 -4.53 8.89 -17.57
C ASP A 14 -3.57 9.35 -16.47
N LYS A 15 -4.03 9.46 -15.22
CA LYS A 15 -3.26 9.93 -14.07
C LYS A 15 -2.86 8.83 -13.09
N TYR A 16 -3.29 7.59 -13.32
CA TYR A 16 -2.84 6.46 -12.49
C TYR A 16 -2.61 5.21 -13.33
N ARG A 17 -1.81 4.32 -12.80
CA ARG A 17 -1.50 3.00 -13.37
C ARG A 17 -1.67 1.96 -12.29
N VAL A 18 -2.23 0.82 -12.65
CA VAL A 18 -2.36 -0.33 -11.75
C VAL A 18 -1.34 -1.38 -12.17
N ILE A 19 -0.39 -1.66 -11.28
CA ILE A 19 0.66 -2.66 -11.50
C ILE A 19 0.40 -3.82 -10.55
N VAL A 20 0.30 -5.01 -11.07
CA VAL A 20 0.19 -6.23 -10.29
C VAL A 20 1.46 -7.05 -10.47
N VAL A 21 2.13 -7.34 -9.36
CA VAL A 21 3.30 -8.23 -9.34
C VAL A 21 2.84 -9.61 -8.90
N SER A 22 2.89 -10.55 -9.81
CA SER A 22 2.44 -11.93 -9.64
C SER A 22 3.67 -12.85 -9.59
N ASP A 23 4.12 -13.14 -8.38
CA ASP A 23 5.22 -14.06 -8.13
C ASP A 23 4.67 -15.43 -7.73
N HIS A 24 4.98 -16.47 -8.51
CA HIS A 24 4.52 -17.87 -8.33
C HIS A 24 3.00 -18.05 -8.23
N MET A 25 2.19 -17.17 -8.80
CA MET A 25 0.74 -17.37 -8.84
C MET A 25 0.33 -18.40 -9.89
N ARG A 26 -0.87 -18.98 -9.72
CA ARG A 26 -1.41 -19.96 -10.65
C ARG A 26 -1.61 -19.33 -12.03
N GLU A 27 -1.39 -20.13 -13.07
CA GLU A 27 -1.54 -19.69 -14.46
C GLU A 27 -2.96 -19.18 -14.76
N GLU A 28 -4.00 -19.83 -14.19
CA GLU A 28 -5.39 -19.37 -14.38
C GLU A 28 -5.61 -17.96 -13.80
N THR A 29 -4.94 -17.64 -12.69
CA THR A 29 -5.00 -16.32 -12.09
C THR A 29 -4.30 -15.29 -12.98
N ASN A 30 -3.12 -15.61 -13.51
CA ASN A 30 -2.39 -14.73 -14.43
C ASN A 30 -3.18 -14.48 -15.72
N GLN A 31 -3.82 -15.52 -16.28
CA GLN A 31 -4.69 -15.40 -17.45
C GLN A 31 -5.93 -14.55 -17.18
N ALA A 32 -6.48 -14.59 -15.98
CA ALA A 32 -7.59 -13.72 -15.58
C ALA A 32 -7.15 -12.27 -15.44
N LEU A 33 -6.01 -12.03 -14.79
CA LEU A 33 -5.41 -10.70 -14.60
C LEU A 33 -5.02 -10.05 -15.94
N ALA A 34 -4.46 -10.81 -16.86
CA ALA A 34 -4.05 -10.34 -18.20
C ALA A 34 -5.22 -9.81 -19.07
N LYS A 35 -6.48 -10.08 -18.69
CA LYS A 35 -7.66 -9.54 -19.37
C LYS A 35 -8.08 -8.16 -18.84
N LEU A 36 -7.51 -7.73 -17.72
CA LEU A 36 -7.81 -6.44 -17.10
C LEU A 36 -6.88 -5.35 -17.66
N PRO A 37 -7.30 -4.08 -17.65
CA PRO A 37 -6.47 -2.96 -18.10
C PRO A 37 -5.42 -2.60 -17.02
N ILE A 38 -4.50 -3.52 -16.75
CA ILE A 38 -3.43 -3.42 -15.76
C ILE A 38 -2.08 -3.76 -16.40
N GLU A 39 -1.02 -3.45 -15.67
CA GLU A 39 0.32 -3.91 -15.99
C GLU A 39 0.66 -5.11 -15.10
N LEU A 40 0.65 -6.29 -15.70
CA LEU A 40 0.96 -7.55 -15.02
C LEU A 40 2.43 -7.87 -15.16
N LEU A 41 3.15 -7.91 -14.04
CA LEU A 41 4.54 -8.32 -13.95
C LEU A 41 4.63 -9.70 -13.31
N THR A 42 5.36 -10.61 -13.95
CA THR A 42 5.48 -12.01 -13.50
C THR A 42 6.93 -12.39 -13.25
N PRO A 43 7.58 -11.83 -12.19
CA PRO A 43 8.91 -12.28 -11.80
C PRO A 43 8.87 -13.72 -11.31
N ASP A 44 10.06 -14.36 -11.29
CA ASP A 44 10.28 -15.70 -10.75
C ASP A 44 11.40 -15.63 -9.71
N PHE A 45 11.05 -15.30 -8.45
CA PHE A 45 12.01 -15.17 -7.38
C PHE A 45 12.27 -16.52 -6.70
N GLU A 46 13.55 -16.90 -6.53
CA GLU A 46 13.91 -18.09 -5.76
C GLU A 46 13.37 -18.03 -4.32
N HIS A 47 13.33 -16.84 -3.72
CA HIS A 47 12.75 -16.56 -2.43
C HIS A 47 11.84 -15.34 -2.52
N SER A 48 10.53 -15.59 -2.52
CA SER A 48 9.49 -14.56 -2.60
C SER A 48 9.48 -13.68 -1.36
N MET A 49 9.55 -12.37 -1.55
CA MET A 49 9.45 -11.38 -0.48
C MET A 49 8.75 -10.12 -1.02
N LYS A 50 7.92 -9.49 -0.21
CA LYS A 50 7.14 -8.33 -0.62
C LYS A 50 8.01 -7.18 -1.13
N HIS A 51 9.10 -6.84 -0.42
CA HIS A 51 10.03 -5.80 -0.86
C HIS A 51 10.64 -6.08 -2.23
N LYS A 52 10.93 -7.34 -2.58
CA LYS A 52 11.45 -7.71 -3.91
C LYS A 52 10.42 -7.44 -5.01
N SER A 53 9.16 -7.81 -4.77
CA SER A 53 8.06 -7.55 -5.69
C SER A 53 7.85 -6.06 -5.92
N ILE A 54 7.89 -5.26 -4.84
CA ILE A 54 7.76 -3.80 -4.94
C ILE A 54 8.97 -3.21 -5.67
N THR A 55 10.20 -3.63 -5.34
CA THR A 55 11.42 -3.20 -6.04
C THR A 55 11.35 -3.48 -7.54
N TYR A 56 10.91 -4.68 -7.92
CA TYR A 56 10.76 -5.08 -9.31
C TYR A 56 9.77 -4.17 -10.07
N ALA A 57 8.65 -3.82 -9.43
CA ALA A 57 7.71 -2.87 -10.00
C ALA A 57 8.29 -1.46 -10.13
N LEU A 58 9.05 -0.99 -9.14
CA LEU A 58 9.70 0.32 -9.15
C LEU A 58 10.79 0.43 -10.22
N GLU A 59 11.52 -0.66 -10.49
CA GLU A 59 12.51 -0.73 -11.57
C GLU A 59 11.85 -0.71 -12.95
N TYR A 60 10.70 -1.39 -13.09
CA TYR A 60 9.90 -1.38 -14.30
C TYR A 60 9.35 0.01 -14.63
N LEU A 61 8.94 0.76 -13.61
CA LEU A 61 8.47 2.14 -13.72
C LEU A 61 9.64 3.09 -14.04
N LYS A 62 9.47 3.89 -15.09
CA LYS A 62 10.49 4.87 -15.52
C LYS A 62 10.22 6.22 -14.86
N GLU A 63 9.91 7.22 -15.65
CA GLU A 63 9.71 8.61 -15.22
C GLU A 63 8.22 9.00 -15.26
N GLY A 64 7.87 10.10 -14.62
CA GLY A 64 6.52 10.67 -14.67
C GLY A 64 5.55 10.08 -13.65
N ILE A 65 6.08 9.49 -12.57
CA ILE A 65 5.29 9.02 -11.42
C ILE A 65 5.63 9.90 -10.22
N ASP A 66 4.62 10.46 -9.60
CA ASP A 66 4.77 11.30 -8.41
C ASP A 66 4.66 10.46 -7.12
N LYS A 67 3.65 9.62 -7.03
CA LYS A 67 3.34 8.83 -5.84
C LYS A 67 3.15 7.35 -6.16
N VAL A 68 3.44 6.52 -5.18
CA VAL A 68 3.18 5.07 -5.20
C VAL A 68 2.28 4.72 -4.04
N VAL A 69 1.20 4.01 -4.33
CA VAL A 69 0.33 3.39 -3.32
C VAL A 69 0.62 1.90 -3.29
N ILE A 70 0.89 1.37 -2.11
CA ILE A 70 1.12 -0.06 -1.89
C ILE A 70 -0.12 -0.66 -1.24
N LEU A 71 -0.72 -1.64 -1.92
CA LEU A 71 -1.88 -2.40 -1.46
C LEU A 71 -1.57 -3.89 -1.49
N ASP A 72 -2.08 -4.64 -0.53
CA ASP A 72 -2.06 -6.09 -0.56
C ASP A 72 -3.10 -6.65 -1.54
N ALA A 73 -2.93 -7.89 -1.98
CA ALA A 73 -3.73 -8.49 -3.05
C ALA A 73 -5.22 -8.70 -2.69
N ASP A 74 -5.55 -8.67 -1.42
CA ASP A 74 -6.91 -8.83 -0.86
C ASP A 74 -7.56 -7.51 -0.45
N ASN A 75 -6.84 -6.40 -0.52
CA ASN A 75 -7.36 -5.11 -0.12
C ASN A 75 -8.43 -4.57 -1.07
N LEU A 76 -9.43 -3.92 -0.48
CA LEU A 76 -10.42 -3.13 -1.21
C LEU A 76 -10.30 -1.66 -0.78
N THR A 77 -10.67 -0.77 -1.68
CA THR A 77 -10.72 0.68 -1.45
C THR A 77 -12.04 1.25 -1.92
N ASP A 78 -12.43 2.40 -1.37
CA ASP A 78 -13.55 3.16 -1.89
C ASP A 78 -13.22 3.77 -3.27
N THR A 79 -14.23 4.15 -4.02
CA THR A 79 -14.05 4.66 -5.39
C THR A 79 -13.38 6.04 -5.43
N ASP A 80 -13.43 6.80 -4.35
CA ASP A 80 -12.79 8.11 -4.19
C ASP A 80 -11.40 8.06 -3.56
N PHE A 81 -10.86 6.85 -3.31
CA PHE A 81 -9.61 6.64 -2.60
C PHE A 81 -8.43 7.40 -3.23
N LEU A 82 -8.22 7.28 -4.54
CA LEU A 82 -7.11 7.97 -5.22
C LEU A 82 -7.28 9.49 -5.22
N THR A 83 -8.50 9.98 -5.39
CA THR A 83 -8.80 11.42 -5.31
C THR A 83 -8.44 11.95 -3.94
N ARG A 84 -8.87 11.29 -2.86
CA ARG A 84 -8.58 11.70 -1.48
C ARG A 84 -7.10 11.60 -1.14
N ILE A 85 -6.41 10.53 -1.59
CA ILE A 85 -4.95 10.43 -1.44
C ILE A 85 -4.25 11.60 -2.13
N ASN A 86 -4.62 11.92 -3.38
CA ASN A 86 -4.03 13.03 -4.12
C ASN A 86 -4.21 14.37 -3.40
N ASP A 87 -5.38 14.61 -2.81
CA ASP A 87 -5.69 15.87 -2.15
C ASP A 87 -4.82 16.13 -0.92
N ILE A 88 -4.38 15.09 -0.21
CA ILE A 88 -3.63 15.22 1.04
C ILE A 88 -2.13 14.92 0.92
N THR A 89 -1.66 14.34 -0.20
CA THR A 89 -0.25 13.91 -0.33
C THR A 89 0.63 14.86 -1.12
N GLN A 90 0.14 16.03 -1.54
CA GLN A 90 0.89 16.93 -2.43
C GLN A 90 2.29 17.28 -1.90
N ASP A 91 2.43 17.52 -0.59
CA ASP A 91 3.69 17.88 0.06
C ASP A 91 4.28 16.75 0.94
N ASN A 92 3.59 15.61 1.07
CA ASN A 92 4.01 14.52 1.96
C ASN A 92 4.85 13.48 1.22
N ILE A 93 5.99 13.08 1.81
CA ILE A 93 6.83 11.99 1.29
C ILE A 93 6.22 10.64 1.63
N ALA A 94 5.63 10.49 2.81
CA ALA A 94 5.02 9.25 3.26
C ALA A 94 3.70 9.47 4.01
N LEU A 95 2.74 8.59 3.76
CA LEU A 95 1.42 8.59 4.38
C LEU A 95 0.97 7.16 4.64
N GLN A 96 0.30 6.91 5.76
CA GLN A 96 -0.42 5.67 6.04
C GLN A 96 -1.93 5.91 5.97
N ALA A 97 -2.63 5.20 5.09
CA ALA A 97 -4.08 5.15 5.06
C ALA A 97 -4.62 4.24 6.18
N HIS A 98 -5.90 4.41 6.53
CA HIS A 98 -6.54 3.65 7.59
C HIS A 98 -6.90 2.24 7.11
N ARG A 99 -6.15 1.24 7.55
CA ARG A 99 -6.50 -0.16 7.31
C ARG A 99 -7.57 -0.61 8.31
N THR A 100 -8.66 -1.18 7.80
CA THR A 100 -9.77 -1.68 8.60
C THR A 100 -10.24 -3.05 8.12
N LEU A 101 -11.17 -3.69 8.83
CA LEU A 101 -11.65 -5.01 8.44
C LEU A 101 -12.57 -4.95 7.20
N LYS A 102 -12.39 -5.93 6.30
CA LYS A 102 -13.24 -6.17 5.13
C LYS A 102 -14.43 -7.10 5.48
N ASN A 103 -14.23 -8.03 6.42
CA ASN A 103 -15.19 -9.07 6.78
C ASN A 103 -15.32 -9.21 8.31
N ASP A 104 -16.54 -9.54 8.76
CA ASP A 104 -16.90 -9.78 10.16
C ASP A 104 -17.61 -11.15 10.35
N ASN A 105 -17.41 -12.05 9.39
CA ASN A 105 -18.14 -13.32 9.28
C ASN A 105 -17.66 -14.40 10.28
N THR A 106 -16.58 -14.15 11.01
CA THR A 106 -16.07 -15.03 12.07
C THR A 106 -15.72 -14.25 13.34
N PRO A 107 -15.81 -14.86 14.54
CA PRO A 107 -15.34 -14.21 15.77
C PRO A 107 -13.86 -13.80 15.72
N ILE A 108 -13.02 -14.57 15.01
CA ILE A 108 -11.59 -14.26 14.85
C ILE A 108 -11.41 -13.00 14.01
N ALA A 109 -12.12 -12.88 12.89
CA ALA A 109 -12.08 -11.68 12.05
C ALA A 109 -12.50 -10.43 12.83
N VAL A 110 -13.56 -10.53 13.63
CA VAL A 110 -14.02 -9.42 14.50
C VAL A 110 -12.96 -9.03 15.53
N TRP A 111 -12.34 -10.01 16.21
CA TRP A 111 -11.28 -9.74 17.19
C TRP A 111 -10.05 -9.10 16.55
N ASP A 112 -9.65 -9.58 15.38
CA ASP A 112 -8.52 -9.02 14.65
C ASP A 112 -8.82 -7.58 14.18
N GLY A 113 -10.04 -7.34 13.68
CA GLY A 113 -10.51 -5.99 13.34
C GLY A 113 -10.51 -5.03 14.53
N ILE A 114 -10.98 -5.48 15.71
CA ILE A 114 -10.92 -4.66 16.94
C ILE A 114 -9.46 -4.35 17.31
N SER A 115 -8.57 -5.35 17.21
CA SER A 115 -7.13 -5.15 17.46
C SER A 115 -6.53 -4.13 16.51
N GLU A 116 -6.89 -4.19 15.22
CA GLU A 116 -6.45 -3.22 14.22
C GLU A 116 -6.92 -1.80 14.56
N GLU A 117 -8.19 -1.62 14.96
CA GLU A 117 -8.71 -0.29 15.34
C GLU A 117 -8.06 0.27 16.62
N ILE A 118 -7.71 -0.58 17.57
CA ILE A 118 -6.92 -0.18 18.75
C ILE A 118 -5.53 0.31 18.29
N ASN A 119 -4.88 -0.43 17.40
CA ASN A 119 -3.58 -0.06 16.85
C ASN A 119 -3.66 1.24 16.01
N ASN A 120 -4.72 1.42 15.21
CA ASN A 120 -5.00 2.65 14.48
C ASN A 120 -5.09 3.85 15.43
N THR A 121 -5.83 3.68 16.54
CA THR A 121 -6.03 4.73 17.53
C THR A 121 -4.72 5.09 18.26
N ILE A 122 -3.93 4.10 18.67
CA ILE A 122 -2.74 4.32 19.52
C ILE A 122 -1.50 4.64 18.69
N PHE A 123 -1.15 3.76 17.73
CA PHE A 123 0.15 3.83 17.04
C PHE A 123 0.14 4.66 15.76
N ARG A 124 -1.03 5.11 15.29
CA ARG A 124 -1.17 5.94 14.09
C ARG A 124 -1.77 7.29 14.46
N LYS A 125 -3.07 7.41 14.63
CA LYS A 125 -3.76 8.65 15.00
C LYS A 125 -3.21 9.29 16.29
N GLY A 126 -3.05 8.50 17.36
CA GLY A 126 -2.57 8.99 18.65
C GLY A 126 -1.15 9.55 18.56
N ARG A 127 -0.27 8.88 17.81
CA ARG A 127 1.10 9.37 17.58
C ARG A 127 1.11 10.68 16.79
N VAL A 128 0.37 10.75 15.69
CA VAL A 128 0.29 11.97 14.87
C VAL A 128 -0.27 13.15 15.67
N ASN A 129 -1.29 12.92 16.50
CA ASN A 129 -1.88 13.96 17.35
C ASN A 129 -0.90 14.56 18.37
N VAL A 130 0.16 13.86 18.73
CA VAL A 130 1.22 14.36 19.62
C VAL A 130 2.51 14.74 18.88
N GLY A 131 2.46 14.85 17.55
CA GLY A 131 3.58 15.26 16.71
C GLY A 131 4.64 14.17 16.47
N ILE A 132 4.25 12.89 16.58
CA ILE A 132 5.12 11.73 16.29
C ILE A 132 4.60 11.06 15.02
N SER A 133 5.51 10.62 14.14
CA SER A 133 5.15 9.90 12.90
C SER A 133 4.23 8.71 13.16
N SER A 134 3.27 8.52 12.26
CA SER A 134 2.45 7.31 12.20
C SER A 134 3.31 6.06 12.01
N SER A 135 2.83 4.93 12.49
CA SER A 135 3.41 3.62 12.17
C SER A 135 2.90 3.14 10.81
N LEU A 136 3.78 2.58 10.00
CA LEU A 136 3.44 1.88 8.76
C LEU A 136 2.98 0.45 9.04
N ILE A 137 2.16 -0.13 8.16
CA ILE A 137 1.55 -1.46 8.36
C ILE A 137 1.56 -2.36 7.13
N GLY A 138 2.48 -2.12 6.21
CA GLY A 138 2.66 -2.94 5.03
C GLY A 138 1.65 -2.69 3.90
N SER A 139 0.44 -2.21 4.19
CA SER A 139 -0.61 -1.94 3.20
C SER A 139 -1.28 -0.60 3.42
N GLY A 140 -1.85 -0.01 2.37
CA GLY A 140 -2.38 1.36 2.41
C GLY A 140 -1.30 2.41 2.64
N MET A 141 -0.07 2.09 2.29
CA MET A 141 1.06 3.01 2.37
C MET A 141 1.18 3.82 1.09
N VAL A 142 1.42 5.10 1.23
CA VAL A 142 1.66 6.02 0.11
C VAL A 142 3.02 6.66 0.27
N PHE A 143 3.81 6.68 -0.80
CA PHE A 143 5.15 7.27 -0.80
C PHE A 143 5.39 8.13 -2.02
N ASP A 144 6.29 9.11 -1.87
CA ASP A 144 6.96 9.71 -3.02
C ASP A 144 7.70 8.63 -3.82
N PHE A 145 7.53 8.67 -5.15
CA PHE A 145 8.11 7.65 -6.03
C PHE A 145 9.63 7.63 -5.95
N GLY A 146 10.27 8.79 -6.00
CA GLY A 146 11.74 8.90 -5.99
C GLY A 146 12.32 8.41 -4.68
N TRP A 147 11.68 8.79 -3.56
CA TRP A 147 12.10 8.32 -2.24
C TRP A 147 11.97 6.79 -2.12
N LEU A 148 10.80 6.24 -2.46
CA LEU A 148 10.56 4.79 -2.35
C LEU A 148 11.51 4.00 -3.26
N LYS A 149 11.73 4.46 -4.49
CA LYS A 149 12.63 3.81 -5.46
C LYS A 149 14.07 3.72 -4.97
N SER A 150 14.52 4.68 -4.18
CA SER A 150 15.88 4.68 -3.60
C SER A 150 16.02 3.83 -2.34
N HIS A 151 14.94 3.63 -1.57
CA HIS A 151 15.02 2.96 -0.26
C HIS A 151 14.50 1.51 -0.28
N MET A 152 13.45 1.21 -1.04
CA MET A 152 12.88 -0.14 -1.10
C MET A 152 13.89 -1.25 -1.46
N PRO A 153 14.84 -1.04 -2.41
CA PRO A 153 15.88 -2.04 -2.71
C PRO A 153 16.85 -2.33 -1.56
N GLN A 154 16.89 -1.47 -0.54
CA GLN A 154 17.77 -1.62 0.62
C GLN A 154 17.11 -2.47 1.73
N CYS A 155 15.79 -2.70 1.66
CA CYS A 155 15.08 -3.57 2.57
C CYS A 155 15.52 -5.02 2.38
N GLY A 156 15.68 -5.75 3.49
CA GLY A 156 16.21 -7.11 3.47
C GLY A 156 15.40 -8.11 4.30
N THR A 157 14.38 -7.65 5.02
CA THR A 157 13.56 -8.50 5.90
C THR A 157 12.13 -8.65 5.40
N PHE A 158 11.32 -9.47 6.08
CA PHE A 158 9.89 -9.61 5.82
C PHE A 158 9.06 -8.43 6.34
N ALA A 159 9.67 -7.55 7.12
CA ALA A 159 9.04 -6.37 7.71
C ALA A 159 9.58 -5.09 7.01
N GLU A 160 9.41 -5.03 5.70
CA GLU A 160 9.87 -3.90 4.87
C GLU A 160 9.26 -2.57 5.33
N ASP A 161 8.02 -2.59 5.84
CA ASP A 161 7.35 -1.43 6.40
C ASP A 161 8.11 -0.85 7.60
N LYS A 162 8.65 -1.71 8.47
CA LYS A 162 9.45 -1.28 9.63
C LYS A 162 10.84 -0.79 9.24
N GLU A 163 11.44 -1.38 8.21
CA GLU A 163 12.70 -0.88 7.66
C GLU A 163 12.50 0.52 7.04
N LEU A 164 11.41 0.72 6.29
CA LEU A 164 11.05 2.03 5.74
C LEU A 164 10.79 3.06 6.86
N GLU A 165 10.12 2.69 7.97
CA GLU A 165 9.97 3.58 9.13
C GLU A 165 11.33 4.06 9.67
N ILE A 166 12.34 3.17 9.71
CA ILE A 166 13.69 3.53 10.17
C ILE A 166 14.34 4.52 9.20
N TYR A 167 14.25 4.29 7.89
CA TYR A 167 14.80 5.22 6.89
C TYR A 167 14.13 6.59 6.97
N LEU A 168 12.80 6.64 7.02
CA LEU A 168 12.05 7.89 7.19
C LEU A 168 12.47 8.64 8.47
N ALA A 169 12.60 7.92 9.59
CA ALA A 169 13.01 8.51 10.86
C ALA A 169 14.45 9.05 10.83
N THR A 170 15.38 8.34 10.18
CA THR A 170 16.78 8.80 10.06
C THR A 170 16.92 10.05 9.19
N GLU A 171 16.01 10.22 8.23
CA GLU A 171 15.95 11.40 7.36
C GLU A 171 15.06 12.51 7.91
N ASN A 172 14.51 12.35 9.13
CA ASN A 172 13.55 13.28 9.75
C ASN A 172 12.30 13.53 8.89
N ILE A 173 11.85 12.52 8.15
CA ILE A 173 10.63 12.58 7.36
C ILE A 173 9.46 12.11 8.21
N PHE A 174 8.42 12.96 8.26
CA PHE A 174 7.20 12.66 9.00
C PHE A 174 6.29 11.74 8.18
N VAL A 175 5.78 10.69 8.81
CA VAL A 175 4.72 9.84 8.25
C VAL A 175 3.39 10.34 8.79
N ASP A 176 2.53 10.82 7.91
CA ASP A 176 1.18 11.25 8.26
C ASP A 176 0.20 10.07 8.30
N TYR A 177 -1.00 10.29 8.82
CA TYR A 177 -2.05 9.29 8.92
C TYR A 177 -3.38 9.82 8.40
N ALA A 178 -3.90 9.16 7.38
CA ALA A 178 -5.20 9.47 6.79
C ALA A 178 -6.31 8.64 7.44
N GLU A 179 -6.85 9.09 8.57
CA GLU A 179 -7.89 8.39 9.33
C GLU A 179 -9.15 8.09 8.51
N ASP A 180 -9.52 9.01 7.64
CA ASP A 180 -10.78 8.91 6.88
C ASP A 180 -10.63 8.19 5.52
N ILE A 181 -9.42 7.77 5.13
CA ILE A 181 -9.17 7.07 3.87
C ILE A 181 -8.97 5.58 4.15
N LEU A 182 -10.01 4.80 3.82
CA LEU A 182 -10.10 3.41 4.25
C LEU A 182 -9.47 2.45 3.24
N VAL A 183 -8.76 1.45 3.76
CA VAL A 183 -8.30 0.26 3.06
C VAL A 183 -8.86 -0.95 3.79
N TYR A 184 -9.76 -1.67 3.15
CA TYR A 184 -10.43 -2.83 3.72
C TYR A 184 -9.57 -4.08 3.49
N ASP A 185 -9.19 -4.74 4.57
CA ASP A 185 -8.30 -5.89 4.62
C ASP A 185 -9.04 -7.15 5.09
N GLU A 186 -8.78 -8.29 4.47
CA GLU A 186 -9.44 -9.55 4.82
C GLU A 186 -8.86 -10.11 6.13
N LYS A 187 -9.77 -10.56 7.04
CA LYS A 187 -9.43 -11.03 8.37
C LYS A 187 -9.85 -12.49 8.60
#